data_bee27ed2fb924829c4a87423262b6e68
#
_entry.id   bee27ed2fb924829c4a87423262b6e68
#
_cell.length_a   1.000
_cell.length_b   1.000
_cell.length_c   1.000
_cell.angle_alpha   90.00
_cell.angle_beta   90.00
_cell.angle_gamma   90.00
#
_symmetry.space_group_name_H-M   'P 1'
#
loop_
_entity.id
_entity.type
_entity.pdbx_description
1 polymer ?
#
loop_
_entity_poly.entity_id
_entity_poly.type
_entity_poly.pdbx_seq_one_letter_code
_entity_poly.pdbx_strand_id
1 'polypeptide(L)'
;MSDYSKTDRLMERGARFLGSRYAIMCGAMSWVSERNLVSAISNAGGFGVIACGAMTPELLETEIAETQKLTDKPFGVNLITMHPQLFDLIDVCDAAGVSHVVLAGGIPPKGSVEAIKGGNNPAKVICFAPTLALAKKLLRSGADALVIEGMEAGGHIGPVSTSVLAQEMLPDLAEGHVMFVAGGIGRGNAMAGYLEMGAAGVQLGTRFACATESIAHPDFKKAFFRASARDAVASVQVDARLPVIPVRALKNKGTEAFTRKQTEVAGILDREEIAMEEAQLQIEHYWAGALRRAVIDGDVENGSLMAGQSVGMVKEEEPVADIIAKLMQQSEDALTQR
;
A
#
# COMPACT_ATOMS: atom_id res chain seq x y z
N MET A 1 -18.05 2.36 -27.26
CA MET A 1 -16.97 3.24 -26.74
C MET A 1 -17.05 3.17 -25.24
N SER A 2 -15.93 3.23 -24.52
CA SER A 2 -15.95 3.30 -23.06
C SER A 2 -16.59 4.60 -22.60
N ASP A 3 -17.38 4.55 -21.50
CA ASP A 3 -17.96 5.74 -20.87
C ASP A 3 -16.89 6.66 -20.27
N TYR A 4 -15.63 6.17 -20.14
CA TYR A 4 -14.49 6.85 -19.52
C TYR A 4 -13.32 7.03 -20.50
N SER A 5 -13.58 7.51 -21.70
CA SER A 5 -12.61 7.51 -22.80
C SER A 5 -11.35 8.34 -22.55
N LYS A 6 -11.46 9.47 -21.84
CA LYS A 6 -10.29 10.32 -21.50
C LYS A 6 -9.46 9.69 -20.38
N THR A 7 -10.11 9.22 -19.33
CA THR A 7 -9.46 8.54 -18.21
C THR A 7 -8.77 7.26 -18.66
N ASP A 8 -9.46 6.42 -19.47
CA ASP A 8 -8.91 5.18 -20.03
C ASP A 8 -7.64 5.45 -20.85
N ARG A 9 -7.64 6.50 -21.69
CA ARG A 9 -6.47 6.87 -22.49
C ARG A 9 -5.27 7.25 -21.62
N LEU A 10 -5.48 8.02 -20.55
CA LEU A 10 -4.39 8.46 -19.68
C LEU A 10 -3.81 7.30 -18.85
N MET A 11 -4.63 6.34 -18.44
CA MET A 11 -4.18 5.18 -17.66
C MET A 11 -3.84 3.93 -18.49
N GLU A 12 -3.96 3.98 -19.82
CA GLU A 12 -3.77 2.82 -20.71
C GLU A 12 -2.46 2.09 -20.44
N ARG A 13 -1.37 2.84 -20.26
CA ARG A 13 -0.03 2.27 -20.00
C ARG A 13 0.01 1.48 -18.70
N GLY A 14 -0.60 2.00 -17.61
CA GLY A 14 -0.68 1.32 -16.32
C GLY A 14 -1.61 0.11 -16.38
N ALA A 15 -2.77 0.23 -17.01
CA ALA A 15 -3.72 -0.88 -17.18
C ALA A 15 -3.08 -2.04 -17.98
N ARG A 16 -2.37 -1.74 -19.06
CA ARG A 16 -1.62 -2.73 -19.83
C ARG A 16 -0.50 -3.37 -19.01
N PHE A 17 0.21 -2.59 -18.20
CA PHE A 17 1.26 -3.10 -17.31
C PHE A 17 0.70 -4.08 -16.30
N LEU A 18 -0.39 -3.73 -15.62
CA LEU A 18 -1.04 -4.57 -14.60
C LEU A 18 -1.83 -5.75 -15.19
N GLY A 19 -2.22 -5.67 -16.46
CA GLY A 19 -3.16 -6.61 -17.07
C GLY A 19 -4.60 -6.45 -16.57
N SER A 20 -4.93 -5.31 -15.96
CA SER A 20 -6.25 -4.98 -15.42
C SER A 20 -7.04 -4.05 -16.35
N ARG A 21 -8.36 -3.90 -16.13
CA ARG A 21 -9.19 -2.96 -16.89
C ARG A 21 -8.84 -1.50 -16.59
N TYR A 22 -8.58 -1.20 -15.33
CA TYR A 22 -8.23 0.12 -14.82
C TYR A 22 -6.90 0.07 -14.08
N ALA A 23 -6.08 1.12 -14.23
CA ALA A 23 -4.81 1.24 -13.50
C ALA A 23 -5.04 1.80 -12.07
N ILE A 24 -5.92 1.14 -11.33
CA ILE A 24 -6.26 1.42 -9.94
C ILE A 24 -5.80 0.25 -9.10
N MET A 25 -4.71 0.41 -8.35
CA MET A 25 -4.15 -0.61 -7.48
C MET A 25 -4.73 -0.52 -6.06
N CYS A 26 -4.84 -1.65 -5.39
CA CYS A 26 -5.00 -1.69 -3.94
C CYS A 26 -3.63 -1.59 -3.26
N GLY A 27 -3.49 -0.72 -2.27
CA GLY A 27 -2.36 -0.76 -1.35
C GLY A 27 -2.39 -2.04 -0.51
N ALA A 28 -1.22 -2.64 -0.31
CA ALA A 28 -1.10 -3.81 0.54
C ALA A 28 -1.24 -3.41 2.02
N MET A 29 -2.37 -3.75 2.60
CA MET A 29 -2.73 -3.44 3.99
C MET A 29 -2.75 -4.73 4.79
N SER A 30 -1.79 -4.90 5.71
CA SER A 30 -1.72 -6.09 6.57
C SER A 30 -3.05 -6.33 7.29
N TRP A 31 -3.51 -7.58 7.30
CA TRP A 31 -4.80 -8.05 7.83
C TRP A 31 -6.05 -7.59 7.07
N VAL A 32 -5.93 -6.71 6.09
CA VAL A 32 -7.05 -6.16 5.30
C VAL A 32 -7.01 -6.64 3.87
N SER A 33 -5.83 -6.56 3.21
CA SER A 33 -5.66 -6.96 1.81
C SER A 33 -5.41 -8.47 1.73
N GLU A 34 -6.47 -9.23 1.85
CA GLU A 34 -6.54 -10.68 1.80
C GLU A 34 -7.44 -11.13 0.64
N ARG A 35 -7.61 -12.43 0.46
CA ARG A 35 -8.29 -13.06 -0.67
C ARG A 35 -9.63 -12.43 -1.10
N ASN A 36 -10.48 -12.04 -0.14
CA ASN A 36 -11.81 -11.51 -0.47
C ASN A 36 -11.71 -10.10 -1.07
N LEU A 37 -10.98 -9.21 -0.41
CA LEU A 37 -10.80 -7.84 -0.90
C LEU A 37 -9.99 -7.82 -2.21
N VAL A 38 -8.90 -8.61 -2.28
CA VAL A 38 -8.02 -8.67 -3.45
C VAL A 38 -8.78 -9.17 -4.68
N SER A 39 -9.51 -10.28 -4.54
CA SER A 39 -10.31 -10.83 -5.64
C SER A 39 -11.43 -9.88 -6.08
N ALA A 40 -12.12 -9.24 -5.12
CA ALA A 40 -13.17 -8.27 -5.43
C ALA A 40 -12.63 -7.08 -6.24
N ILE A 41 -11.46 -6.54 -5.88
CA ILE A 41 -10.82 -5.44 -6.61
C ILE A 41 -10.42 -5.88 -8.02
N SER A 42 -9.81 -7.05 -8.17
CA SER A 42 -9.43 -7.59 -9.48
C SER A 42 -10.66 -7.86 -10.36
N ASN A 43 -11.72 -8.44 -9.80
CA ASN A 43 -12.98 -8.71 -10.50
C ASN A 43 -13.72 -7.43 -10.90
N ALA A 44 -13.59 -6.35 -10.13
CA ALA A 44 -14.13 -5.02 -10.45
C ALA A 44 -13.26 -4.25 -11.49
N GLY A 45 -12.21 -4.86 -12.00
CA GLY A 45 -11.35 -4.29 -13.04
C GLY A 45 -10.18 -3.46 -12.52
N GLY A 46 -9.99 -3.35 -11.20
CA GLY A 46 -8.77 -2.83 -10.58
C GLY A 46 -7.67 -3.87 -10.50
N PHE A 47 -6.68 -3.62 -9.65
CA PHE A 47 -5.58 -4.54 -9.40
C PHE A 47 -5.40 -4.77 -7.89
N GLY A 48 -5.85 -5.94 -7.42
CA GLY A 48 -5.70 -6.35 -6.03
C GLY A 48 -4.24 -6.73 -5.72
N VAL A 49 -3.80 -6.49 -4.49
CA VAL A 49 -2.47 -6.87 -4.02
C VAL A 49 -2.58 -7.53 -2.65
N ILE A 50 -2.20 -8.80 -2.54
CA ILE A 50 -2.15 -9.51 -1.25
C ILE A 50 -1.06 -8.88 -0.38
N ALA A 51 -1.40 -8.57 0.86
CA ALA A 51 -0.43 -8.11 1.85
C ALA A 51 0.16 -9.32 2.59
N CYS A 52 1.34 -9.75 2.19
CA CYS A 52 2.02 -10.86 2.87
C CYS A 52 2.35 -10.52 4.34
N GLY A 53 2.77 -9.27 4.61
CA GLY A 53 3.07 -8.85 5.98
C GLY A 53 4.06 -9.79 6.67
N ALA A 54 3.62 -10.45 7.74
CA ALA A 54 4.38 -11.44 8.49
C ALA A 54 3.93 -12.89 8.19
N MET A 55 3.36 -13.17 7.02
CA MET A 55 2.97 -14.53 6.63
C MET A 55 4.21 -15.42 6.48
N THR A 56 4.08 -16.70 6.88
CA THR A 56 5.06 -17.72 6.49
C THR A 56 4.85 -18.11 5.02
N PRO A 57 5.81 -18.79 4.37
CA PRO A 57 5.64 -19.30 3.02
C PRO A 57 4.38 -20.14 2.83
N GLU A 58 4.04 -21.02 3.79
CA GLU A 58 2.85 -21.90 3.74
C GLU A 58 1.54 -21.11 3.82
N LEU A 59 1.52 -20.03 4.64
CA LEU A 59 0.36 -19.15 4.73
C LEU A 59 0.18 -18.35 3.45
N LEU A 60 1.26 -17.86 2.86
CA LEU A 60 1.22 -17.14 1.58
C LEU A 60 0.75 -18.05 0.45
N GLU A 61 1.29 -19.28 0.36
CA GLU A 61 0.85 -20.28 -0.63
C GLU A 61 -0.65 -20.51 -0.54
N THR A 62 -1.15 -20.73 0.68
CA THR A 62 -2.59 -20.90 0.95
C THR A 62 -3.38 -19.67 0.50
N GLU A 63 -2.92 -18.47 0.84
CA GLU A 63 -3.62 -17.22 0.52
C GLU A 63 -3.69 -16.98 -0.98
N ILE A 64 -2.61 -17.24 -1.72
CA ILE A 64 -2.58 -17.16 -3.18
C ILE A 64 -3.56 -18.16 -3.80
N ALA A 65 -3.50 -19.43 -3.37
CA ALA A 65 -4.35 -20.49 -3.90
C ALA A 65 -5.85 -20.20 -3.66
N GLU A 66 -6.21 -19.67 -2.49
CA GLU A 66 -7.58 -19.27 -2.18
C GLU A 66 -8.02 -18.05 -2.99
N THR A 67 -7.11 -17.08 -3.23
CA THR A 67 -7.41 -15.92 -4.10
C THR A 67 -7.67 -16.38 -5.54
N GLN A 68 -6.87 -17.32 -6.06
CA GLN A 68 -7.04 -17.86 -7.42
C GLN A 68 -8.36 -18.62 -7.62
N LYS A 69 -8.99 -19.12 -6.55
CA LYS A 69 -10.35 -19.72 -6.61
C LYS A 69 -11.44 -18.65 -6.76
N LEU A 70 -11.19 -17.42 -6.32
CA LEU A 70 -12.16 -16.32 -6.29
C LEU A 70 -12.06 -15.40 -7.51
N THR A 71 -10.94 -15.43 -8.25
CA THR A 71 -10.73 -14.60 -9.43
C THR A 71 -9.82 -15.27 -10.46
N ASP A 72 -10.15 -15.08 -11.74
CA ASP A 72 -9.31 -15.40 -12.90
C ASP A 72 -8.50 -14.18 -13.38
N LYS A 73 -8.64 -13.04 -12.70
CA LYS A 73 -8.00 -11.78 -13.05
C LYS A 73 -6.61 -11.66 -12.40
N PRO A 74 -5.69 -10.88 -13.00
CA PRO A 74 -4.39 -10.63 -12.41
C PRO A 74 -4.49 -9.96 -11.04
N PHE A 75 -3.60 -10.36 -10.13
CA PHE A 75 -3.35 -9.72 -8.86
C PHE A 75 -1.86 -9.81 -8.52
N GLY A 76 -1.42 -9.00 -7.56
CA GLY A 76 -0.05 -8.98 -7.08
C GLY A 76 0.09 -9.52 -5.66
N VAL A 77 1.34 -9.73 -5.25
CA VAL A 77 1.72 -10.04 -3.88
C VAL A 77 2.73 -9.02 -3.38
N ASN A 78 2.47 -8.43 -2.24
CA ASN A 78 3.42 -7.53 -1.59
C ASN A 78 4.30 -8.30 -0.61
N LEU A 79 5.61 -8.19 -0.80
CA LEU A 79 6.64 -8.74 0.07
C LEU A 79 7.41 -7.61 0.76
N ILE A 80 7.69 -7.79 2.05
CA ILE A 80 8.50 -6.85 2.82
C ILE A 80 9.97 -7.20 2.64
N THR A 81 10.78 -6.24 2.19
CA THR A 81 12.21 -6.46 1.87
C THR A 81 13.04 -6.94 3.06
N MET A 82 12.62 -6.64 4.29
CA MET A 82 13.28 -7.07 5.53
C MET A 82 12.73 -8.40 6.08
N HIS A 83 11.81 -9.08 5.37
CA HIS A 83 11.26 -10.35 5.85
C HIS A 83 12.36 -11.41 5.90
N PRO A 84 12.53 -12.15 7.02
CA PRO A 84 13.63 -13.13 7.16
C PRO A 84 13.57 -14.26 6.13
N GLN A 85 12.39 -14.61 5.65
CA GLN A 85 12.16 -15.64 4.63
C GLN A 85 11.82 -15.04 3.26
N LEU A 86 12.36 -13.87 2.92
CA LEU A 86 12.00 -13.18 1.67
C LEU A 86 12.17 -14.05 0.43
N PHE A 87 13.26 -14.80 0.33
CA PHE A 87 13.53 -15.64 -0.84
C PHE A 87 12.59 -16.84 -0.91
N ASP A 88 12.23 -17.46 0.22
CA ASP A 88 11.21 -18.54 0.26
C ASP A 88 9.84 -18.00 -0.18
N LEU A 89 9.48 -16.77 0.19
CA LEU A 89 8.24 -16.12 -0.25
C LEU A 89 8.28 -15.78 -1.75
N ILE A 90 9.43 -15.41 -2.30
CA ILE A 90 9.63 -15.24 -3.74
C ILE A 90 9.43 -16.56 -4.48
N ASP A 91 9.96 -17.66 -3.96
CA ASP A 91 9.79 -18.99 -4.54
C ASP A 91 8.32 -19.44 -4.54
N VAL A 92 7.57 -19.11 -3.48
CA VAL A 92 6.11 -19.35 -3.44
C VAL A 92 5.40 -18.55 -4.54
N CYS A 93 5.73 -17.27 -4.72
CA CYS A 93 5.14 -16.44 -5.78
C CYS A 93 5.46 -16.99 -7.17
N ASP A 94 6.69 -17.45 -7.41
CA ASP A 94 7.09 -18.09 -8.68
C ASP A 94 6.32 -19.38 -8.92
N ALA A 95 6.29 -20.27 -7.93
CA ALA A 95 5.58 -21.56 -8.03
C ALA A 95 4.08 -21.40 -8.32
N ALA A 96 3.46 -20.38 -7.73
CA ALA A 96 2.05 -20.05 -7.91
C ALA A 96 1.74 -19.24 -9.19
N GLY A 97 2.75 -18.81 -9.95
CA GLY A 97 2.58 -18.02 -11.18
C GLY A 97 2.04 -16.61 -10.93
N VAL A 98 2.41 -15.97 -9.81
CA VAL A 98 2.01 -14.60 -9.48
C VAL A 98 2.58 -13.64 -10.52
N SER A 99 1.74 -12.83 -11.14
CA SER A 99 2.16 -11.97 -12.26
C SER A 99 2.97 -10.73 -11.84
N HIS A 100 2.80 -10.26 -10.60
CA HIS A 100 3.46 -9.05 -10.08
C HIS A 100 3.84 -9.22 -8.62
N VAL A 101 5.09 -8.90 -8.30
CA VAL A 101 5.59 -8.80 -6.92
C VAL A 101 5.86 -7.35 -6.58
N VAL A 102 5.27 -6.89 -5.48
CA VAL A 102 5.45 -5.52 -4.95
C VAL A 102 6.43 -5.58 -3.79
N LEU A 103 7.60 -5.00 -3.93
CA LEU A 103 8.63 -4.94 -2.88
C LEU A 103 8.49 -3.65 -2.07
N ALA A 104 8.17 -3.78 -0.78
CA ALA A 104 8.04 -2.67 0.16
C ALA A 104 9.04 -2.78 1.31
N GLY A 105 9.37 -1.64 1.96
CA GLY A 105 10.29 -1.60 3.10
C GLY A 105 11.72 -1.18 2.74
N GLY A 106 11.89 -0.42 1.66
CA GLY A 106 13.16 0.19 1.28
C GLY A 106 13.85 -0.48 0.09
N ILE A 107 15.19 -0.53 0.13
CA ILE A 107 15.97 -1.09 -0.98
C ILE A 107 15.89 -2.62 -0.93
N PRO A 108 15.45 -3.28 -2.02
CA PRO A 108 15.43 -4.73 -2.08
C PRO A 108 16.84 -5.34 -1.85
N PRO A 109 16.95 -6.43 -1.09
CA PRO A 109 18.20 -7.16 -0.95
C PRO A 109 18.76 -7.58 -2.31
N LYS A 110 20.09 -7.66 -2.38
CA LYS A 110 20.77 -8.11 -3.61
C LYS A 110 20.27 -9.50 -4.01
N GLY A 111 19.94 -9.67 -5.28
CA GLY A 111 19.45 -10.94 -5.84
C GLY A 111 17.94 -11.11 -5.79
N SER A 112 17.18 -10.30 -5.02
CA SER A 112 15.73 -10.48 -4.92
C SER A 112 14.99 -10.11 -6.22
N VAL A 113 15.37 -9.02 -6.89
CA VAL A 113 14.78 -8.65 -8.19
C VAL A 113 15.13 -9.68 -9.25
N GLU A 114 16.37 -10.14 -9.26
CA GLU A 114 16.85 -11.20 -10.17
C GLU A 114 16.11 -12.53 -9.94
N ALA A 115 15.85 -12.91 -8.67
CA ALA A 115 15.09 -14.11 -8.34
C ALA A 115 13.65 -14.02 -8.85
N ILE A 116 12.97 -12.90 -8.64
CA ILE A 116 11.58 -12.68 -9.12
C ILE A 116 11.50 -12.75 -10.65
N LYS A 117 12.49 -12.20 -11.34
CA LYS A 117 12.48 -12.10 -12.82
C LYS A 117 13.09 -13.30 -13.52
N GLY A 118 13.86 -14.12 -12.81
CA GLY A 118 14.58 -15.28 -13.35
C GLY A 118 13.96 -16.63 -13.01
N GLY A 119 12.83 -16.68 -12.32
CA GLY A 119 12.12 -17.91 -11.96
C GLY A 119 11.47 -18.61 -13.15
N ASN A 120 10.74 -19.69 -12.89
CA ASN A 120 10.01 -20.47 -13.90
C ASN A 120 8.79 -19.69 -14.43
N ASN A 121 8.20 -18.83 -13.59
CA ASN A 121 7.09 -17.94 -13.92
C ASN A 121 7.49 -16.49 -13.60
N PRO A 122 8.27 -15.82 -14.47
CA PRO A 122 8.80 -14.50 -14.20
C PRO A 122 7.70 -13.47 -13.89
N ALA A 123 7.81 -12.81 -12.74
CA ALA A 123 6.89 -11.75 -12.35
C ALA A 123 7.49 -10.36 -12.62
N LYS A 124 6.60 -9.37 -12.80
CA LYS A 124 6.99 -7.96 -12.85
C LYS A 124 7.24 -7.44 -11.43
N VAL A 125 8.24 -6.58 -11.29
CA VAL A 125 8.66 -6.02 -10.00
C VAL A 125 8.19 -4.58 -9.88
N ILE A 126 7.42 -4.29 -8.83
CA ILE A 126 6.98 -2.94 -8.45
C ILE A 126 7.67 -2.56 -7.14
N CYS A 127 8.23 -1.35 -7.05
CA CYS A 127 8.88 -0.87 -5.82
C CYS A 127 8.31 0.48 -5.37
N PHE A 128 8.37 0.77 -4.07
CA PHE A 128 8.01 2.08 -3.51
C PHE A 128 9.18 3.05 -3.56
N ALA A 129 8.93 4.27 -4.01
CA ALA A 129 9.93 5.32 -4.16
C ALA A 129 9.50 6.62 -3.44
N PRO A 130 9.94 6.85 -2.20
CA PRO A 130 9.65 8.07 -1.45
C PRO A 130 10.57 9.25 -1.81
N THR A 131 11.54 9.07 -2.69
CA THR A 131 12.43 10.13 -3.19
C THR A 131 12.90 9.85 -4.62
N LEU A 132 13.20 10.91 -5.38
CA LEU A 132 13.72 10.81 -6.75
C LEU A 132 15.05 10.01 -6.81
N ALA A 133 15.94 10.20 -5.84
CA ALA A 133 17.21 9.48 -5.78
C ALA A 133 17.01 7.97 -5.64
N LEU A 134 16.10 7.56 -4.75
CA LEU A 134 15.74 6.13 -4.58
C LEU A 134 15.03 5.59 -5.81
N ALA A 135 14.11 6.35 -6.39
CA ALA A 135 13.44 5.97 -7.64
C ALA A 135 14.44 5.59 -8.75
N LYS A 136 15.40 6.49 -9.02
CA LYS A 136 16.46 6.24 -10.00
C LYS A 136 17.32 5.01 -9.68
N LYS A 137 17.56 4.75 -8.38
CA LYS A 137 18.29 3.56 -7.94
C LYS A 137 17.49 2.27 -8.17
N LEU A 138 16.21 2.25 -7.79
CA LEU A 138 15.34 1.09 -7.96
C LEU A 138 15.15 0.71 -9.42
N LEU A 139 14.96 1.69 -10.31
CA LEU A 139 14.87 1.47 -11.76
C LEU A 139 16.17 0.84 -12.30
N ARG A 140 17.35 1.33 -11.88
CA ARG A 140 18.63 0.71 -12.26
C ARG A 140 18.81 -0.70 -11.70
N SER A 141 18.17 -1.01 -10.58
CA SER A 141 18.18 -2.36 -10.00
C SER A 141 17.15 -3.30 -10.64
N GLY A 142 16.45 -2.87 -11.70
CA GLY A 142 15.55 -3.73 -12.48
C GLY A 142 14.08 -3.68 -12.09
N ALA A 143 13.63 -2.72 -11.27
CA ALA A 143 12.20 -2.51 -11.05
C ALA A 143 11.50 -2.13 -12.37
N ASP A 144 10.35 -2.77 -12.64
CA ASP A 144 9.57 -2.55 -13.86
C ASP A 144 8.60 -1.37 -13.70
N ALA A 145 8.18 -1.09 -12.46
CA ALA A 145 7.34 0.06 -12.14
C ALA A 145 7.64 0.58 -10.73
N LEU A 146 7.26 1.83 -10.48
CA LEU A 146 7.36 2.44 -9.16
C LEU A 146 6.02 2.96 -8.66
N VAL A 147 5.86 2.94 -7.34
CA VAL A 147 4.79 3.66 -6.63
C VAL A 147 5.42 4.84 -5.91
N ILE A 148 5.02 6.05 -6.26
CA ILE A 148 5.32 7.28 -5.52
C ILE A 148 4.32 7.36 -4.37
N GLU A 149 4.80 7.28 -3.13
CA GLU A 149 3.92 7.36 -1.97
C GLU A 149 4.25 8.56 -1.09
N GLY A 150 3.28 9.46 -0.97
CA GLY A 150 3.41 10.67 -0.17
C GLY A 150 2.99 10.50 1.29
N MET A 151 3.32 11.51 2.09
CA MET A 151 3.05 11.54 3.53
C MET A 151 1.56 11.45 3.90
N GLU A 152 0.64 11.68 2.97
CA GLU A 152 -0.81 11.58 3.20
C GLU A 152 -1.32 10.14 3.22
N ALA A 153 -0.48 9.16 2.89
CA ALA A 153 -0.81 7.73 2.98
C ALA A 153 -1.06 7.29 4.42
N GLY A 154 -1.73 6.16 4.60
CA GLY A 154 -1.85 5.44 5.87
C GLY A 154 -0.75 4.39 6.00
N GLY A 155 -0.41 4.01 7.22
CA GLY A 155 0.71 3.12 7.48
C GLY A 155 2.06 3.84 7.40
N HIS A 156 3.10 3.15 6.99
CA HIS A 156 4.45 3.72 6.87
C HIS A 156 4.46 4.83 5.83
N ILE A 157 5.02 6.00 6.18
CA ILE A 157 5.01 7.19 5.34
C ILE A 157 6.39 7.84 5.25
N GLY A 158 6.67 8.46 4.10
CA GLY A 158 7.78 9.41 3.95
C GLY A 158 7.40 10.82 4.44
N PRO A 159 8.36 11.75 4.44
CA PRO A 159 8.14 13.11 4.96
C PRO A 159 7.56 14.09 3.93
N VAL A 160 7.45 13.72 2.66
CA VAL A 160 7.09 14.63 1.56
C VAL A 160 5.65 14.37 1.12
N SER A 161 4.91 15.42 0.80
CA SER A 161 3.54 15.31 0.30
C SER A 161 3.48 14.65 -1.08
N THR A 162 2.39 13.93 -1.33
CA THR A 162 2.15 13.24 -2.61
C THR A 162 2.23 14.20 -3.79
N SER A 163 1.65 15.40 -3.66
CA SER A 163 1.65 16.40 -4.73
C SER A 163 3.04 16.93 -5.04
N VAL A 164 3.92 17.10 -4.04
CA VAL A 164 5.30 17.55 -4.26
C VAL A 164 6.13 16.44 -4.91
N LEU A 165 6.03 15.21 -4.40
CA LEU A 165 6.72 14.05 -5.02
C LEU A 165 6.30 13.83 -6.46
N ALA A 166 5.00 13.97 -6.76
CA ALA A 166 4.50 13.83 -8.13
C ALA A 166 5.11 14.89 -9.06
N GLN A 167 5.18 16.15 -8.64
CA GLN A 167 5.81 17.23 -9.41
C GLN A 167 7.32 17.04 -9.59
N GLU A 168 8.02 16.47 -8.61
CA GLU A 168 9.45 16.22 -8.68
C GLU A 168 9.78 15.02 -9.59
N MET A 169 8.96 13.97 -9.55
CA MET A 169 9.34 12.66 -10.10
C MET A 169 8.68 12.35 -11.44
N LEU A 170 7.41 12.74 -11.66
CA LEU A 170 6.70 12.38 -12.89
C LEU A 170 7.29 13.02 -14.14
N PRO A 171 7.65 14.32 -14.17
CA PRO A 171 8.26 14.92 -15.36
C PRO A 171 9.55 14.23 -15.79
N ASP A 172 10.36 13.78 -14.83
CA ASP A 172 11.67 13.17 -15.08
C ASP A 172 11.59 11.68 -15.46
N LEU A 173 10.60 10.94 -14.95
CA LEU A 173 10.61 9.48 -15.01
C LEU A 173 9.43 8.88 -15.78
N ALA A 174 8.28 9.58 -15.85
CA ALA A 174 7.06 8.98 -16.36
C ALA A 174 7.09 8.69 -17.87
N GLU A 175 7.89 9.39 -18.67
CA GLU A 175 7.99 9.12 -20.11
C GLU A 175 8.57 7.73 -20.38
N GLY A 176 9.60 7.33 -19.63
CA GLY A 176 10.32 6.06 -19.81
C GLY A 176 9.87 4.92 -18.88
N HIS A 177 9.10 5.20 -17.83
CA HIS A 177 8.80 4.23 -16.77
C HIS A 177 7.34 4.27 -16.34
N VAL A 178 6.81 3.11 -15.91
CA VAL A 178 5.46 3.01 -15.34
C VAL A 178 5.49 3.52 -13.90
N MET A 179 4.76 4.61 -13.63
CA MET A 179 4.73 5.28 -12.33
C MET A 179 3.29 5.33 -11.81
N PHE A 180 3.07 4.79 -10.62
CA PHE A 180 1.81 4.92 -9.89
C PHE A 180 1.94 5.95 -8.77
N VAL A 181 0.86 6.62 -8.43
CA VAL A 181 0.82 7.60 -7.34
C VAL A 181 -0.07 7.09 -6.22
N ALA A 182 0.42 7.17 -4.98
CA ALA A 182 -0.26 6.73 -3.76
C ALA A 182 -0.22 7.82 -2.68
N GLY A 183 -1.19 7.77 -1.78
CA GLY A 183 -1.30 8.70 -0.66
C GLY A 183 -2.30 9.84 -0.88
N GLY A 184 -3.26 9.98 0.03
CA GLY A 184 -4.25 11.05 0.02
C GLY A 184 -5.34 10.98 -1.06
N ILE A 185 -5.30 10.03 -1.97
CA ILE A 185 -6.26 9.92 -3.08
C ILE A 185 -7.57 9.32 -2.55
N GLY A 186 -8.64 10.11 -2.55
CA GLY A 186 -9.96 9.68 -2.11
C GLY A 186 -11.06 9.95 -3.15
N ARG A 187 -10.76 10.71 -4.22
CA ARG A 187 -11.69 11.07 -5.28
C ARG A 187 -11.03 11.01 -6.65
N GLY A 188 -11.84 10.74 -7.70
CA GLY A 188 -11.37 10.66 -9.08
C GLY A 188 -10.81 11.97 -9.63
N ASN A 189 -11.23 13.14 -9.11
CA ASN A 189 -10.64 14.44 -9.49
C ASN A 189 -9.13 14.52 -9.19
N ALA A 190 -8.71 13.98 -8.02
CA ALA A 190 -7.29 13.91 -7.68
C ALA A 190 -6.57 12.91 -8.58
N MET A 191 -7.19 11.75 -8.86
CA MET A 191 -6.67 10.76 -9.79
C MET A 191 -6.45 11.39 -11.17
N ALA A 192 -7.43 12.11 -11.72
CA ALA A 192 -7.31 12.81 -13.00
C ALA A 192 -6.09 13.74 -13.05
N GLY A 193 -5.87 14.52 -11.98
CA GLY A 193 -4.73 15.43 -11.90
C GLY A 193 -3.38 14.71 -11.96
N TYR A 194 -3.22 13.59 -11.28
CA TYR A 194 -1.98 12.81 -11.34
C TYR A 194 -1.79 12.10 -12.70
N LEU A 195 -2.87 11.63 -13.32
CA LEU A 195 -2.83 11.06 -14.68
C LEU A 195 -2.39 12.11 -15.70
N GLU A 196 -2.90 13.34 -15.64
CA GLU A 196 -2.47 14.46 -16.49
C GLU A 196 -1.00 14.85 -16.26
N MET A 197 -0.48 14.68 -15.04
CA MET A 197 0.95 14.88 -14.75
C MET A 197 1.83 13.74 -15.30
N GLY A 198 1.25 12.69 -15.88
CA GLY A 198 1.98 11.58 -16.48
C GLY A 198 2.01 10.30 -15.63
N ALA A 199 1.30 10.22 -14.50
CA ALA A 199 1.15 8.96 -13.80
C ALA A 199 0.48 7.91 -14.69
N ALA A 200 0.94 6.66 -14.60
CA ALA A 200 0.32 5.54 -15.31
C ALA A 200 -0.95 5.02 -14.62
N GLY A 201 -1.13 5.35 -13.35
CA GLY A 201 -2.27 4.96 -12.53
C GLY A 201 -2.10 5.41 -11.09
N VAL A 202 -2.96 4.92 -10.23
CA VAL A 202 -3.00 5.27 -8.80
C VAL A 202 -3.08 4.03 -7.91
N GLN A 203 -2.64 4.19 -6.65
CA GLN A 203 -2.83 3.18 -5.60
C GLN A 203 -3.64 3.78 -4.45
N LEU A 204 -4.67 3.07 -3.99
CA LEU A 204 -5.52 3.45 -2.88
C LEU A 204 -5.49 2.38 -1.78
N GLY A 205 -5.41 2.81 -0.52
CA GLY A 205 -5.55 1.93 0.65
C GLY A 205 -6.86 2.24 1.38
N THR A 206 -6.90 3.38 2.02
CA THR A 206 -7.96 3.81 2.96
C THR A 206 -9.40 3.67 2.41
N ARG A 207 -9.60 3.94 1.11
CA ARG A 207 -10.90 3.75 0.46
C ARG A 207 -11.34 2.29 0.44
N PHE A 208 -10.42 1.39 0.09
CA PHE A 208 -10.70 -0.05 0.00
C PHE A 208 -10.73 -0.74 1.37
N ALA A 209 -10.05 -0.19 2.39
CA ALA A 209 -10.07 -0.77 3.74
C ALA A 209 -11.48 -0.86 4.32
N CYS A 210 -12.40 0.02 3.90
CA CYS A 210 -13.78 0.07 4.35
C CYS A 210 -14.79 -0.46 3.31
N ALA A 211 -14.32 -1.14 2.26
CA ALA A 211 -15.22 -1.76 1.29
C ALA A 211 -16.06 -2.87 1.93
N THR A 212 -17.21 -3.17 1.33
CA THR A 212 -18.10 -4.26 1.77
C THR A 212 -17.38 -5.59 1.80
N GLU A 213 -16.50 -5.84 0.84
CA GLU A 213 -15.73 -7.08 0.73
C GLU A 213 -14.54 -7.17 1.67
N SER A 214 -14.16 -6.07 2.33
CA SER A 214 -13.11 -6.08 3.36
C SER A 214 -13.59 -6.80 4.62
N ILE A 215 -12.75 -7.71 5.14
CA ILE A 215 -13.01 -8.46 6.38
C ILE A 215 -12.78 -7.63 7.65
N ALA A 216 -12.33 -6.38 7.52
CA ALA A 216 -12.09 -5.52 8.68
C ALA A 216 -13.34 -5.42 9.57
N HIS A 217 -13.11 -5.49 10.88
CA HIS A 217 -14.18 -5.48 11.86
C HIS A 217 -15.12 -4.28 11.69
N PRO A 218 -16.45 -4.43 11.88
CA PRO A 218 -17.39 -3.32 11.70
C PRO A 218 -17.04 -2.08 12.51
N ASP A 219 -16.49 -2.21 13.70
CA ASP A 219 -16.10 -1.07 14.53
C ASP A 219 -14.86 -0.36 13.98
N PHE A 220 -13.93 -1.09 13.33
CA PHE A 220 -12.83 -0.50 12.58
C PHE A 220 -13.39 0.38 11.45
N LYS A 221 -14.29 -0.14 10.61
CA LYS A 221 -14.93 0.62 9.52
C LYS A 221 -15.69 1.84 10.05
N LYS A 222 -16.48 1.70 11.13
CA LYS A 222 -17.19 2.81 11.77
C LYS A 222 -16.27 3.92 12.27
N ALA A 223 -15.07 3.58 12.79
CA ALA A 223 -14.09 4.56 13.20
C ALA A 223 -13.62 5.42 12.01
N PHE A 224 -13.41 4.80 10.85
CA PHE A 224 -13.07 5.51 9.62
C PHE A 224 -14.19 6.44 9.15
N PHE A 225 -15.46 6.00 9.18
CA PHE A 225 -16.60 6.82 8.74
C PHE A 225 -16.79 8.09 9.56
N ARG A 226 -16.40 8.06 10.84
CA ARG A 226 -16.49 9.19 11.76
C ARG A 226 -15.29 10.14 11.65
N ALA A 227 -14.17 9.66 11.12
CA ALA A 227 -12.95 10.41 11.06
C ALA A 227 -12.97 11.52 10.01
N SER A 228 -12.13 12.53 10.23
CA SER A 228 -11.76 13.57 9.29
C SER A 228 -10.27 13.44 8.94
N ALA A 229 -9.82 14.13 7.90
CA ALA A 229 -8.41 14.09 7.46
C ALA A 229 -7.42 14.44 8.60
N ARG A 230 -7.78 15.37 9.49
CA ARG A 230 -6.94 15.81 10.62
C ARG A 230 -6.77 14.74 11.71
N ASP A 231 -7.67 13.74 11.77
CA ASP A 231 -7.62 12.70 12.78
C ASP A 231 -6.60 11.59 12.42
N ALA A 232 -6.18 11.54 11.15
CA ALA A 232 -5.12 10.67 10.66
C ALA A 232 -3.76 11.35 10.89
N VAL A 233 -3.13 11.06 12.02
CA VAL A 233 -1.88 11.69 12.47
C VAL A 233 -0.67 10.78 12.24
N ALA A 234 0.47 11.39 11.90
CA ALA A 234 1.75 10.65 11.84
C ALA A 234 2.27 10.42 13.27
N SER A 235 2.84 9.24 13.50
CA SER A 235 3.56 8.95 14.74
C SER A 235 4.79 9.88 14.87
N VAL A 236 5.10 10.26 16.10
CA VAL A 236 6.30 11.03 16.42
C VAL A 236 7.46 10.05 16.62
N GLN A 237 8.60 10.33 16.02
CA GLN A 237 9.86 9.66 16.34
C GLN A 237 10.39 10.26 17.66
N VAL A 238 10.43 9.45 18.72
CA VAL A 238 10.84 9.90 20.06
C VAL A 238 12.36 9.99 20.16
N ASP A 239 13.07 9.06 19.51
CA ASP A 239 14.54 8.98 19.54
C ASP A 239 15.08 8.74 18.13
N ALA A 240 16.01 9.58 17.68
CA ALA A 240 16.61 9.50 16.35
C ALA A 240 17.43 8.22 16.13
N ARG A 241 17.88 7.57 17.19
CA ARG A 241 18.61 6.27 17.12
C ARG A 241 17.68 5.11 16.78
N LEU A 242 16.39 5.24 17.12
CA LEU A 242 15.37 4.29 16.73
C LEU A 242 14.81 4.73 15.38
N PRO A 243 15.26 4.15 14.25
CA PRO A 243 14.78 4.52 12.92
C PRO A 243 13.37 3.97 12.71
N VAL A 244 12.43 4.48 13.47
CA VAL A 244 11.01 4.22 13.30
C VAL A 244 10.55 5.01 12.09
N ILE A 245 10.22 4.32 11.00
CA ILE A 245 9.53 4.94 9.88
C ILE A 245 8.20 5.47 10.43
N PRO A 246 7.89 6.78 10.29
CA PRO A 246 6.63 7.32 10.78
C PRO A 246 5.44 6.55 10.23
N VAL A 247 4.46 6.25 11.09
CA VAL A 247 3.22 5.56 10.74
C VAL A 247 2.06 6.51 10.89
N ARG A 248 1.23 6.63 9.87
CA ARG A 248 -0.01 7.40 9.94
C ARG A 248 -1.19 6.52 10.32
N ALA A 249 -1.87 6.90 11.40
CA ALA A 249 -3.06 6.20 11.91
C ALA A 249 -4.07 7.21 12.51
N LEU A 250 -5.29 6.79 12.72
CA LEU A 250 -6.26 7.56 13.50
C LEU A 250 -5.77 7.69 14.95
N LYS A 251 -5.83 8.90 15.47
CA LYS A 251 -5.42 9.19 16.86
C LYS A 251 -6.34 8.49 17.84
N ASN A 252 -5.76 7.66 18.73
CA ASN A 252 -6.45 6.94 19.79
C ASN A 252 -5.47 6.61 20.93
N LYS A 253 -5.92 5.83 21.94
CA LYS A 253 -5.02 5.37 23.02
C LYS A 253 -3.86 4.50 22.52
N GLY A 254 -4.06 3.76 21.39
CA GLY A 254 -3.01 2.97 20.75
C GLY A 254 -1.86 3.84 20.24
N THR A 255 -2.14 5.00 19.63
CA THR A 255 -1.10 5.95 19.17
C THR A 255 -0.30 6.54 20.33
N GLU A 256 -0.97 6.81 21.46
CA GLU A 256 -0.32 7.28 22.70
C GLU A 256 0.52 6.17 23.34
N ALA A 257 0.00 4.94 23.37
CA ALA A 257 0.73 3.77 23.85
C ALA A 257 1.99 3.49 23.05
N PHE A 258 1.94 3.71 21.73
CA PHE A 258 3.11 3.59 20.87
C PHE A 258 4.21 4.60 21.21
N THR A 259 3.83 5.87 21.47
CA THR A 259 4.79 6.90 21.90
C THR A 259 5.46 6.52 23.23
N ARG A 260 4.66 5.98 24.19
CA ARG A 260 5.21 5.46 25.45
C ARG A 260 6.15 4.28 25.25
N LYS A 261 5.80 3.34 24.35
CA LYS A 261 6.66 2.19 24.03
C LYS A 261 7.99 2.60 23.44
N GLN A 262 7.99 3.59 22.54
CA GLN A 262 9.26 4.15 22.01
C GLN A 262 10.12 4.74 23.15
N THR A 263 9.53 5.51 24.06
CA THR A 263 10.24 6.09 25.20
C THR A 263 10.82 5.01 26.12
N GLU A 264 10.06 3.95 26.39
CA GLU A 264 10.51 2.78 27.17
C GLU A 264 11.72 2.11 26.52
N VAL A 265 11.62 1.79 25.22
CA VAL A 265 12.68 1.12 24.46
C VAL A 265 13.94 1.99 24.38
N ALA A 266 13.78 3.30 24.16
CA ALA A 266 14.90 4.24 24.17
C ALA A 266 15.61 4.26 25.54
N GLY A 267 14.85 4.25 26.63
CA GLY A 267 15.40 4.19 28.00
C GLY A 267 16.14 2.87 28.31
N ILE A 268 15.66 1.73 27.78
CA ILE A 268 16.36 0.44 27.92
C ILE A 268 17.67 0.46 27.10
N LEU A 269 17.63 1.03 25.90
CA LEU A 269 18.81 1.20 25.06
C LEU A 269 19.86 2.12 25.70
N ASP A 270 19.43 3.21 26.37
CA ASP A 270 20.33 4.13 27.09
C ASP A 270 21.06 3.44 28.25
N ARG A 271 20.46 2.42 28.85
CA ARG A 271 21.07 1.62 29.92
C ARG A 271 21.91 0.44 29.37
N GLU A 272 22.05 0.35 28.05
CA GLU A 272 22.79 -0.73 27.37
C GLU A 272 22.26 -2.15 27.70
N GLU A 273 20.97 -2.26 28.05
CA GLU A 273 20.34 -3.54 28.41
C GLU A 273 19.96 -4.37 27.16
N ILE A 274 19.80 -3.72 25.99
CA ILE A 274 19.50 -4.36 24.69
C ILE A 274 20.35 -3.75 23.58
N ALA A 275 20.55 -4.52 22.50
CA ALA A 275 21.19 -4.05 21.29
C ALA A 275 20.24 -3.21 20.42
N MET A 276 20.78 -2.42 19.50
CA MET A 276 20.00 -1.57 18.59
C MET A 276 19.02 -2.37 17.74
N GLU A 277 19.47 -3.50 17.20
CA GLU A 277 18.65 -4.40 16.37
C GLU A 277 17.47 -4.96 17.14
N GLU A 278 17.66 -5.29 18.42
CA GLU A 278 16.59 -5.78 19.30
C GLU A 278 15.60 -4.65 19.62
N ALA A 279 16.09 -3.44 19.86
CA ALA A 279 15.25 -2.26 20.08
C ALA A 279 14.33 -2.00 18.86
N GLN A 280 14.90 -2.05 17.65
CA GLN A 280 14.14 -1.89 16.41
C GLN A 280 13.06 -2.98 16.25
N LEU A 281 13.41 -4.22 16.51
CA LEU A 281 12.49 -5.35 16.40
C LEU A 281 11.32 -5.25 17.40
N GLN A 282 11.56 -4.76 18.63
CA GLN A 282 10.50 -4.53 19.60
C GLN A 282 9.49 -3.49 19.12
N ILE A 283 9.93 -2.45 18.40
CA ILE A 283 9.06 -1.42 17.82
C ILE A 283 8.21 -2.00 16.68
N GLU A 284 8.82 -2.76 15.77
CA GLU A 284 8.10 -3.40 14.65
C GLU A 284 7.06 -4.42 15.13
N HIS A 285 7.39 -5.26 16.09
CA HIS A 285 6.45 -6.22 16.67
C HIS A 285 5.26 -5.54 17.36
N TYR A 286 5.45 -4.36 17.94
CA TYR A 286 4.36 -3.59 18.55
C TYR A 286 3.29 -3.25 17.50
N TRP A 287 3.69 -2.78 16.32
CA TRP A 287 2.79 -2.40 15.24
C TRP A 287 1.99 -3.58 14.70
N ALA A 288 2.65 -4.71 14.42
CA ALA A 288 2.00 -5.89 13.88
C ALA A 288 0.85 -6.37 14.77
N GLY A 289 1.07 -6.46 16.08
CA GLY A 289 0.05 -6.85 17.05
C GLY A 289 -1.06 -5.81 17.23
N ALA A 290 -0.73 -4.52 17.23
CA ALA A 290 -1.70 -3.44 17.37
C ALA A 290 -2.65 -3.36 16.17
N LEU A 291 -2.13 -3.59 14.96
CA LEU A 291 -2.92 -3.58 13.74
C LEU A 291 -3.92 -4.73 13.71
N ARG A 292 -3.48 -5.96 14.04
CA ARG A 292 -4.37 -7.11 14.13
C ARG A 292 -5.53 -6.89 15.12
N ARG A 293 -5.23 -6.35 16.30
CA ARG A 293 -6.26 -6.06 17.32
C ARG A 293 -7.35 -5.11 16.78
N ALA A 294 -6.96 -4.07 16.04
CA ALA A 294 -7.94 -3.15 15.47
C ALA A 294 -8.75 -3.78 14.33
N VAL A 295 -8.07 -4.42 13.37
CA VAL A 295 -8.68 -4.92 12.13
C VAL A 295 -9.53 -6.16 12.39
N ILE A 296 -9.03 -7.12 13.16
CA ILE A 296 -9.67 -8.42 13.37
C ILE A 296 -10.51 -8.46 14.63
N ASP A 297 -9.94 -7.98 15.77
CA ASP A 297 -10.60 -8.10 17.06
C ASP A 297 -11.52 -6.90 17.36
N GLY A 298 -11.48 -5.82 16.54
CA GLY A 298 -12.33 -4.64 16.69
C GLY A 298 -11.94 -3.70 17.84
N ASP A 299 -10.74 -3.87 18.43
CA ASP A 299 -10.24 -2.97 19.48
C ASP A 299 -9.74 -1.66 18.85
N VAL A 300 -10.68 -0.78 18.55
CA VAL A 300 -10.40 0.53 17.94
C VAL A 300 -9.82 1.55 18.92
N GLU A 301 -9.82 1.27 20.19
CA GLU A 301 -9.29 2.17 21.20
C GLU A 301 -7.79 1.97 21.44
N ASN A 302 -7.34 0.71 21.51
CA ASN A 302 -5.95 0.36 21.84
C ASN A 302 -5.19 -0.24 20.64
N GLY A 303 -5.91 -0.63 19.58
CA GLY A 303 -5.31 -1.11 18.33
C GLY A 303 -4.83 0.03 17.45
N SER A 304 -4.11 -0.30 16.39
CA SER A 304 -3.68 0.66 15.36
C SER A 304 -4.68 0.72 14.22
N LEU A 305 -5.23 1.90 13.96
CA LEU A 305 -6.13 2.15 12.84
C LEU A 305 -5.35 2.91 11.74
N MET A 306 -4.47 2.19 11.02
CA MET A 306 -3.68 2.80 9.94
C MET A 306 -4.61 3.35 8.87
N ALA A 307 -4.62 4.67 8.70
CA ALA A 307 -5.47 5.40 7.80
C ALA A 307 -4.73 6.58 7.20
N GLY A 308 -4.84 6.78 5.88
CA GLY A 308 -4.39 8.00 5.22
C GLY A 308 -5.34 9.17 5.44
N GLN A 309 -4.91 10.36 5.10
CA GLN A 309 -5.73 11.58 5.23
C GLN A 309 -6.98 11.58 4.33
N SER A 310 -7.03 10.72 3.31
CA SER A 310 -8.23 10.46 2.52
C SER A 310 -9.38 9.85 3.32
N VAL A 311 -9.17 9.43 4.58
CA VAL A 311 -10.22 8.93 5.49
C VAL A 311 -11.38 9.92 5.63
N GLY A 312 -11.10 11.22 5.57
CA GLY A 312 -12.14 12.25 5.58
C GLY A 312 -13.19 12.12 4.46
N MET A 313 -12.88 11.36 3.40
CA MET A 313 -13.76 11.10 2.24
C MET A 313 -14.41 9.71 2.28
N VAL A 314 -14.15 8.91 3.33
CA VAL A 314 -14.78 7.59 3.55
C VAL A 314 -15.88 7.75 4.57
N LYS A 315 -17.15 7.71 4.16
CA LYS A 315 -18.28 8.04 5.04
C LYS A 315 -19.26 6.89 5.27
N GLU A 316 -19.18 5.88 4.45
CA GLU A 316 -20.01 4.69 4.51
C GLU A 316 -19.28 3.49 3.92
N GLU A 317 -19.83 2.33 4.13
CA GLU A 317 -19.39 1.09 3.51
C GLU A 317 -19.97 1.01 2.08
N GLU A 318 -19.09 0.72 1.11
CA GLU A 318 -19.46 0.65 -0.30
C GLU A 318 -18.84 -0.60 -0.94
N PRO A 319 -19.54 -1.25 -1.89
CA PRO A 319 -18.93 -2.29 -2.70
C PRO A 319 -17.70 -1.77 -3.47
N VAL A 320 -16.68 -2.61 -3.63
CA VAL A 320 -15.47 -2.27 -4.41
C VAL A 320 -15.81 -1.79 -5.81
N ALA A 321 -16.77 -2.45 -6.47
CA ALA A 321 -17.21 -2.08 -7.82
C ALA A 321 -17.74 -0.64 -7.88
N ASP A 322 -18.52 -0.23 -6.89
CA ASP A 322 -19.08 1.14 -6.81
C ASP A 322 -17.98 2.17 -6.50
N ILE A 323 -17.02 1.83 -5.64
CA ILE A 323 -15.85 2.69 -5.35
C ILE A 323 -15.08 2.95 -6.64
N ILE A 324 -14.76 1.91 -7.42
CA ILE A 324 -14.03 2.05 -8.69
C ILE A 324 -14.85 2.83 -9.71
N ALA A 325 -16.13 2.52 -9.88
CA ALA A 325 -17.01 3.24 -10.80
C ALA A 325 -17.11 4.74 -10.47
N LYS A 326 -17.28 5.08 -9.18
CA LYS A 326 -17.29 6.49 -8.71
C LYS A 326 -15.97 7.21 -9.01
N LEU A 327 -14.82 6.55 -8.79
CA LEU A 327 -13.50 7.13 -9.09
C LEU A 327 -13.34 7.39 -10.60
N MET A 328 -13.73 6.44 -11.42
CA MET A 328 -13.67 6.57 -12.89
C MET A 328 -14.59 7.69 -13.39
N GLN A 329 -15.84 7.74 -12.91
CA GLN A 329 -16.78 8.79 -13.29
C GLN A 329 -16.27 10.19 -12.88
N GLN A 330 -15.84 10.34 -11.64
CA GLN A 330 -15.29 11.63 -11.16
C GLN A 330 -14.03 12.07 -11.92
N SER A 331 -13.20 11.12 -12.35
CA SER A 331 -12.03 11.40 -13.18
C SER A 331 -12.44 11.87 -14.57
N GLU A 332 -13.36 11.17 -15.22
CA GLU A 332 -13.87 11.51 -16.56
C GLU A 332 -14.55 12.88 -16.56
N ASP A 333 -15.40 13.15 -15.55
CA ASP A 333 -16.06 14.44 -15.38
C ASP A 333 -15.03 15.58 -15.25
N ALA A 334 -14.00 15.38 -14.41
CA ALA A 334 -12.95 16.38 -14.21
C ALA A 334 -12.15 16.65 -15.48
N LEU A 335 -11.86 15.63 -16.27
CA LEU A 335 -11.15 15.74 -17.56
C LEU A 335 -12.03 16.32 -18.68
N THR A 336 -13.34 16.18 -18.55
CA THR A 336 -14.29 16.70 -19.56
C THR A 336 -14.61 18.18 -19.36
N GLN A 337 -14.54 18.67 -18.12
CA GLN A 337 -14.79 20.08 -17.77
C GLN A 337 -13.59 21.00 -18.04
N ARG A 338 -12.44 20.46 -18.40
CA ARG A 338 -11.21 21.18 -18.79
C ARG A 338 -11.08 21.24 -20.31
#